data_01e7286e036b2a485c80808aab711a8f
#
_entry.id   01e7286e036b2a485c80808aab711a8f
#
_cell.length_a   1.000
_cell.length_b   1.000
_cell.length_c   1.000
_cell.angle_alpha   90.00
_cell.angle_beta   90.00
_cell.angle_gamma   90.00
#
_symmetry.space_group_name_H-M   'P 1'
#
loop_
_entity.id
_entity.type
_entity.pdbx_description
1 polymer ?
#
loop_
_entity_poly.entity_id
_entity_poly.type
_entity_poly.pdbx_seq_one_letter_code
_entity_poly.pdbx_strand_id
1 'polypeptide(L)'
;MKVLVTGGAGFIGSHVVDRLLKAGHEVAVVDDLSTGRREFVDPRATLHVADIRSPRLAEVFEADCPDAVIHLAAQAEVRRSVEDPALDAAINIGGTLNLLLCCRRHRVSRVVYASTGGAIYGDTTVLPTPEDQPKRPASPYGISKLVAEHYLACWERLYSVGGIALRYANVFGPRQNPMGEAGVVAIFSHRILHREPITINGDGEQTRDYVYVEDVAEANLRALERADVSGPVNIGTGVETSVNALLKRLEAAAGVAAEARHGPAKPGEQHRSVLDASAAKRVLGWTPHVTLDEGLRRTVAYFKKGEKRS
;
A
#
# COMPACT_ATOMS: atom_id res chain seq x y z
N MET A 1 -19.77 7.05 -9.57
CA MET A 1 -18.69 8.01 -9.81
C MET A 1 -17.67 7.39 -10.74
N LYS A 2 -16.99 8.20 -11.53
CA LYS A 2 -15.80 7.81 -12.27
C LYS A 2 -14.54 8.04 -11.43
N VAL A 3 -13.80 6.99 -11.14
CA VAL A 3 -12.64 7.02 -10.24
C VAL A 3 -11.37 6.68 -11.02
N LEU A 4 -10.37 7.56 -10.95
CA LEU A 4 -9.05 7.29 -11.50
C LEU A 4 -8.18 6.65 -10.41
N VAL A 5 -7.63 5.46 -10.69
CA VAL A 5 -6.71 4.76 -9.80
C VAL A 5 -5.32 4.76 -10.41
N THR A 6 -4.36 5.49 -9.82
CA THR A 6 -2.97 5.39 -10.25
C THR A 6 -2.28 4.23 -9.53
N GLY A 7 -1.42 3.49 -10.21
CA GLY A 7 -0.83 2.26 -9.69
C GLY A 7 -1.84 1.10 -9.62
N GLY A 8 -2.92 1.17 -10.41
CA GLY A 8 -4.01 0.21 -10.37
C GLY A 8 -3.68 -1.17 -10.96
N ALA A 9 -2.55 -1.34 -11.66
CA ALA A 9 -2.04 -2.62 -12.10
C ALA A 9 -1.08 -3.27 -11.08
N GLY A 10 -0.76 -2.56 -9.98
CA GLY A 10 0.08 -3.06 -8.89
C GLY A 10 -0.66 -3.97 -7.91
N PHE A 11 0.04 -4.42 -6.88
CA PHE A 11 -0.49 -5.31 -5.83
C PHE A 11 -1.74 -4.73 -5.16
N ILE A 12 -1.60 -3.64 -4.40
CA ILE A 12 -2.72 -3.04 -3.66
C ILE A 12 -3.74 -2.45 -4.65
N GLY A 13 -3.25 -1.73 -5.68
CA GLY A 13 -4.09 -1.05 -6.64
C GLY A 13 -5.08 -1.95 -7.36
N SER A 14 -4.67 -3.14 -7.76
CA SER A 14 -5.56 -4.08 -8.44
C SER A 14 -6.72 -4.58 -7.56
N HIS A 15 -6.49 -4.75 -6.27
CA HIS A 15 -7.57 -5.07 -5.31
C HIS A 15 -8.50 -3.87 -5.07
N VAL A 16 -7.95 -2.64 -5.08
CA VAL A 16 -8.76 -1.41 -5.00
C VAL A 16 -9.64 -1.28 -6.24
N VAL A 17 -9.10 -1.51 -7.44
CA VAL A 17 -9.86 -1.53 -8.70
C VAL A 17 -11.00 -2.54 -8.63
N ASP A 18 -10.73 -3.79 -8.23
CA ASP A 18 -11.74 -4.84 -8.08
C ASP A 18 -12.85 -4.41 -7.10
N ARG A 19 -12.46 -3.81 -5.98
CA ARG A 19 -13.41 -3.37 -4.94
C ARG A 19 -14.30 -2.22 -5.40
N LEU A 20 -13.75 -1.26 -6.15
CA LEU A 20 -14.49 -0.13 -6.73
C LEU A 20 -15.50 -0.61 -7.79
N LEU A 21 -15.07 -1.47 -8.71
CA LEU A 21 -15.94 -2.06 -9.73
C LEU A 21 -17.08 -2.86 -9.10
N LYS A 22 -16.80 -3.62 -8.02
CA LYS A 22 -17.82 -4.34 -7.26
C LYS A 22 -18.81 -3.40 -6.56
N ALA A 23 -18.39 -2.20 -6.20
CA ALA A 23 -19.25 -1.17 -5.62
C ALA A 23 -20.05 -0.38 -6.69
N GLY A 24 -19.86 -0.67 -7.98
CA GLY A 24 -20.59 -0.02 -9.07
C GLY A 24 -19.98 1.29 -9.54
N HIS A 25 -18.70 1.56 -9.22
CA HIS A 25 -17.99 2.70 -9.78
C HIS A 25 -17.47 2.38 -11.19
N GLU A 26 -17.37 3.41 -12.02
CA GLU A 26 -16.59 3.37 -13.26
C GLU A 26 -15.12 3.64 -12.91
N VAL A 27 -14.21 2.81 -13.41
CA VAL A 27 -12.80 2.88 -13.02
C VAL A 27 -11.89 3.04 -14.23
N ALA A 28 -11.04 4.07 -14.19
CA ALA A 28 -9.88 4.20 -15.06
C ALA A 28 -8.60 3.97 -14.24
N VAL A 29 -7.60 3.36 -14.86
CA VAL A 29 -6.32 3.03 -14.26
C VAL A 29 -5.20 3.74 -15.00
N VAL A 30 -4.29 4.39 -14.28
CA VAL A 30 -2.99 4.84 -14.80
C VAL A 30 -1.89 4.04 -14.14
N ASP A 31 -1.07 3.37 -14.94
CA ASP A 31 0.07 2.58 -14.46
C ASP A 31 1.15 2.56 -15.54
N ASP A 32 2.42 2.69 -15.18
CA ASP A 32 3.52 2.62 -16.15
C ASP A 32 3.98 1.18 -16.43
N LEU A 33 3.40 0.21 -15.70
CA LEU A 33 3.70 -1.21 -15.73
C LEU A 33 5.17 -1.55 -15.39
N SER A 34 5.88 -0.65 -14.71
CA SER A 34 7.26 -0.91 -14.25
C SER A 34 7.33 -2.05 -13.22
N THR A 35 6.30 -2.15 -12.37
CA THR A 35 6.11 -3.25 -11.40
C THR A 35 4.70 -3.84 -11.46
N GLY A 36 3.75 -3.08 -12.00
CA GLY A 36 2.38 -3.49 -12.24
C GLY A 36 2.27 -4.50 -13.38
N ARG A 37 1.18 -5.28 -13.37
CA ARG A 37 0.90 -6.29 -14.39
C ARG A 37 -0.45 -6.05 -15.03
N ARG A 38 -0.49 -5.97 -16.35
CA ARG A 38 -1.74 -5.76 -17.12
C ARG A 38 -2.82 -6.78 -16.78
N GLU A 39 -2.42 -8.03 -16.55
CA GLU A 39 -3.34 -9.12 -16.19
C GLU A 39 -4.00 -8.97 -14.82
N PHE A 40 -3.54 -8.05 -13.97
CA PHE A 40 -4.19 -7.75 -12.69
C PHE A 40 -5.31 -6.73 -12.81
N VAL A 41 -5.42 -6.04 -13.95
CA VAL A 41 -6.47 -5.05 -14.19
C VAL A 41 -7.71 -5.77 -14.73
N ASP A 42 -8.82 -5.64 -14.03
CA ASP A 42 -10.13 -6.16 -14.48
C ASP A 42 -10.49 -5.54 -15.84
N PRO A 43 -10.92 -6.32 -16.84
CA PRO A 43 -11.22 -5.82 -18.21
C PRO A 43 -12.35 -4.78 -18.26
N ARG A 44 -13.12 -4.62 -17.19
CA ARG A 44 -14.14 -3.55 -17.07
C ARG A 44 -13.52 -2.18 -16.76
N ALA A 45 -12.28 -2.13 -16.29
CA ALA A 45 -11.57 -0.88 -16.07
C ALA A 45 -10.78 -0.47 -17.33
N THR A 46 -10.76 0.82 -17.62
CA THR A 46 -9.93 1.37 -18.71
C THR A 46 -8.49 1.50 -18.23
N LEU A 47 -7.52 0.90 -18.92
CA LEU A 47 -6.10 1.00 -18.59
C LEU A 47 -5.36 1.96 -19.51
N HIS A 48 -4.81 3.02 -18.94
CA HIS A 48 -3.87 3.93 -19.57
C HIS A 48 -2.45 3.62 -19.13
N VAL A 49 -1.57 3.26 -20.06
CA VAL A 49 -0.15 3.02 -19.77
C VAL A 49 0.59 4.35 -19.82
N ALA A 50 0.86 4.92 -18.64
CA ALA A 50 1.54 6.20 -18.52
C ALA A 50 2.23 6.34 -17.15
N ASP A 51 3.37 7.04 -17.15
CA ASP A 51 4.06 7.48 -15.93
C ASP A 51 3.33 8.72 -15.36
N ILE A 52 3.10 8.73 -14.04
CA ILE A 52 2.46 9.86 -13.36
C ILE A 52 3.25 11.17 -13.45
N ARG A 53 4.54 11.13 -13.79
CA ARG A 53 5.40 12.30 -14.06
C ARG A 53 5.20 12.87 -15.46
N SER A 54 4.62 12.09 -16.37
CA SER A 54 4.48 12.43 -17.78
C SER A 54 3.37 13.47 -18.01
N PRO A 55 3.52 14.37 -19.01
CA PRO A 55 2.42 15.20 -19.50
C PRO A 55 1.19 14.42 -19.96
N ARG A 56 1.34 13.15 -20.37
CA ARG A 56 0.23 12.24 -20.74
C ARG A 56 -0.80 12.06 -19.62
N LEU A 57 -0.42 12.30 -18.36
CA LEU A 57 -1.38 12.26 -17.27
C LEU A 57 -2.52 13.28 -17.48
N ALA A 58 -2.24 14.45 -17.97
CA ALA A 58 -3.27 15.47 -18.27
C ALA A 58 -4.23 14.99 -19.38
N GLU A 59 -3.72 14.31 -20.41
CA GLU A 59 -4.55 13.73 -21.48
C GLU A 59 -5.52 12.67 -20.92
N VAL A 60 -5.10 11.87 -19.95
CA VAL A 60 -5.97 10.91 -19.26
C VAL A 60 -7.09 11.62 -18.50
N PHE A 61 -6.77 12.70 -17.78
CA PHE A 61 -7.80 13.51 -17.09
C PHE A 61 -8.78 14.17 -18.06
N GLU A 62 -8.32 14.60 -19.23
CA GLU A 62 -9.18 15.15 -20.29
C GLU A 62 -10.12 14.08 -20.88
N ALA A 63 -9.62 12.87 -21.11
CA ALA A 63 -10.38 11.77 -21.68
C ALA A 63 -11.40 11.19 -20.71
N ASP A 64 -10.99 10.99 -19.45
CA ASP A 64 -11.82 10.28 -18.48
C ASP A 64 -12.65 11.19 -17.58
N CYS A 65 -12.28 12.46 -17.40
CA CYS A 65 -12.98 13.40 -16.53
C CYS A 65 -13.32 12.80 -15.15
N PRO A 66 -12.34 12.33 -14.36
CA PRO A 66 -12.61 11.61 -13.12
C PRO A 66 -13.23 12.53 -12.06
N ASP A 67 -14.22 12.02 -11.32
CA ASP A 67 -14.81 12.71 -10.16
C ASP A 67 -13.87 12.68 -8.96
N ALA A 68 -13.10 11.58 -8.83
CA ALA A 68 -12.20 11.34 -7.71
C ALA A 68 -10.95 10.54 -8.15
N VAL A 69 -9.91 10.62 -7.34
CA VAL A 69 -8.64 9.91 -7.56
C VAL A 69 -8.26 9.08 -6.34
N ILE A 70 -7.85 7.83 -6.57
CA ILE A 70 -7.11 7.03 -5.58
C ILE A 70 -5.67 6.89 -6.06
N HIS A 71 -4.74 7.47 -5.31
CA HIS A 71 -3.35 7.58 -5.70
C HIS A 71 -2.47 6.57 -4.99
N LEU A 72 -2.13 5.46 -5.69
CA LEU A 72 -1.26 4.39 -5.20
C LEU A 72 0.06 4.27 -5.97
N ALA A 73 0.17 4.88 -7.17
CA ALA A 73 1.42 4.86 -7.92
C ALA A 73 2.55 5.50 -7.12
N ALA A 74 3.62 4.76 -6.93
CA ALA A 74 4.80 5.22 -6.18
C ALA A 74 6.01 4.31 -6.43
N GLN A 75 7.21 4.85 -6.25
CA GLN A 75 8.36 4.05 -5.88
C GLN A 75 8.14 3.63 -4.40
N ALA A 76 8.00 2.32 -4.11
CA ALA A 76 7.58 1.81 -2.80
C ALA A 76 8.67 1.03 -2.05
N GLU A 77 9.85 0.85 -2.65
CA GLU A 77 10.96 0.11 -2.07
C GLU A 77 11.86 1.03 -1.23
N VAL A 78 11.91 0.75 0.08
CA VAL A 78 12.69 1.58 1.01
C VAL A 78 14.18 1.57 0.65
N ARG A 79 14.74 0.39 0.30
CA ARG A 79 16.16 0.28 -0.08
C ARG A 79 16.47 1.08 -1.33
N ARG A 80 15.65 0.95 -2.37
CA ARG A 80 15.81 1.72 -3.61
C ARG A 80 15.76 3.22 -3.35
N SER A 81 14.94 3.67 -2.41
CA SER A 81 14.91 5.10 -2.02
C SER A 81 16.22 5.58 -1.40
N VAL A 82 16.94 4.70 -0.69
CA VAL A 82 18.27 5.01 -0.12
C VAL A 82 19.35 5.00 -1.20
N GLU A 83 19.28 4.04 -2.14
CA GLU A 83 20.21 3.93 -3.26
C GLU A 83 20.05 5.08 -4.28
N ASP A 84 18.80 5.49 -4.57
CA ASP A 84 18.49 6.58 -5.49
C ASP A 84 17.37 7.49 -4.92
N PRO A 85 17.72 8.38 -3.99
CA PRO A 85 16.74 9.30 -3.38
C PRO A 85 16.21 10.34 -4.37
N ALA A 86 16.95 10.64 -5.43
CA ALA A 86 16.48 11.56 -6.46
C ALA A 86 15.35 10.95 -7.30
N LEU A 87 15.47 9.69 -7.67
CA LEU A 87 14.40 8.95 -8.35
C LEU A 87 13.16 8.82 -7.46
N ASP A 88 13.34 8.49 -6.17
CA ASP A 88 12.25 8.42 -5.20
C ASP A 88 11.49 9.76 -5.12
N ALA A 89 12.20 10.87 -4.95
CA ALA A 89 11.61 12.20 -4.90
C ALA A 89 10.92 12.58 -6.23
N ALA A 90 11.54 12.26 -7.37
CA ALA A 90 10.96 12.54 -8.69
C ALA A 90 9.63 11.82 -8.90
N ILE A 91 9.52 10.55 -8.48
CA ILE A 91 8.29 9.76 -8.61
C ILE A 91 7.29 10.17 -7.52
N ASN A 92 7.67 10.08 -6.25
CA ASN A 92 6.73 10.19 -5.14
C ASN A 92 6.31 11.63 -4.84
N ILE A 93 7.20 12.61 -5.03
CA ILE A 93 6.88 14.03 -4.83
C ILE A 93 6.48 14.66 -6.16
N GLY A 94 7.35 14.59 -7.18
CA GLY A 94 7.10 15.20 -8.48
C GLY A 94 5.87 14.64 -9.17
N GLY A 95 5.72 13.30 -9.20
CA GLY A 95 4.55 12.63 -9.76
C GLY A 95 3.26 12.98 -9.02
N THR A 96 3.29 13.02 -7.67
CA THR A 96 2.13 13.45 -6.86
C THR A 96 1.76 14.91 -7.14
N LEU A 97 2.74 15.81 -7.27
CA LEU A 97 2.46 17.21 -7.63
C LEU A 97 1.83 17.33 -9.02
N ASN A 98 2.33 16.60 -10.02
CA ASN A 98 1.73 16.56 -11.35
C ASN A 98 0.28 16.08 -11.29
N LEU A 99 0.00 15.02 -10.52
CA LEU A 99 -1.36 14.53 -10.29
C LEU A 99 -2.25 15.60 -9.64
N LEU A 100 -1.79 16.23 -8.58
CA LEU A 100 -2.57 17.26 -7.86
C LEU A 100 -2.84 18.49 -8.73
N LEU A 101 -1.92 18.87 -9.62
CA LEU A 101 -2.14 19.93 -10.62
C LEU A 101 -3.24 19.53 -11.62
N CYS A 102 -3.27 18.27 -12.07
CA CYS A 102 -4.34 17.73 -12.89
C CYS A 102 -5.68 17.73 -12.13
N CYS A 103 -5.70 17.29 -10.88
CA CYS A 103 -6.90 17.31 -10.03
C CYS A 103 -7.49 18.72 -9.93
N ARG A 104 -6.64 19.74 -9.68
CA ARG A 104 -7.07 21.14 -9.63
C ARG A 104 -7.64 21.59 -10.97
N ARG A 105 -6.93 21.34 -12.08
CA ARG A 105 -7.34 21.77 -13.43
C ARG A 105 -8.68 21.18 -13.86
N HIS A 106 -8.91 19.91 -13.52
CA HIS A 106 -10.12 19.15 -13.90
C HIS A 106 -11.18 19.11 -12.80
N ARG A 107 -11.03 19.92 -11.73
CA ARG A 107 -11.99 20.06 -10.63
C ARG A 107 -12.33 18.74 -9.92
N VAL A 108 -11.36 17.85 -9.80
CA VAL A 108 -11.49 16.66 -8.98
C VAL A 108 -11.74 17.07 -7.54
N SER A 109 -12.79 16.54 -6.93
CA SER A 109 -13.22 16.95 -5.58
C SER A 109 -12.56 16.13 -4.45
N ARG A 110 -12.04 14.94 -4.77
CA ARG A 110 -11.55 13.98 -3.77
C ARG A 110 -10.29 13.27 -4.21
N VAL A 111 -9.28 13.23 -3.33
CA VAL A 111 -8.07 12.42 -3.48
C VAL A 111 -7.89 11.52 -2.27
N VAL A 112 -7.84 10.21 -2.48
CA VAL A 112 -7.41 9.22 -1.47
C VAL A 112 -5.97 8.86 -1.77
N TYR A 113 -5.07 9.13 -0.83
CA TYR A 113 -3.63 8.92 -1.00
C TYR A 113 -3.13 7.73 -0.19
N ALA A 114 -2.41 6.82 -0.84
CA ALA A 114 -1.72 5.71 -0.20
C ALA A 114 -0.44 6.19 0.48
N SER A 115 -0.50 6.42 1.79
CA SER A 115 0.62 6.73 2.65
C SER A 115 1.12 5.49 3.39
N THR A 116 2.04 5.64 4.33
CA THR A 116 2.66 4.53 5.06
C THR A 116 2.75 4.80 6.56
N GLY A 117 2.18 3.90 7.36
CA GLY A 117 2.37 3.91 8.81
C GLY A 117 3.70 3.27 9.24
N GLY A 118 4.25 2.37 8.42
CA GLY A 118 5.50 1.70 8.73
C GLY A 118 6.77 2.53 8.51
N ALA A 119 6.71 3.66 7.78
CA ALA A 119 7.90 4.44 7.45
C ALA A 119 7.85 5.91 7.88
N ILE A 120 6.67 6.46 8.20
CA ILE A 120 6.52 7.89 8.53
C ILE A 120 6.89 8.19 9.99
N TYR A 121 6.52 7.31 10.92
CA TYR A 121 6.69 7.60 12.35
C TYR A 121 8.14 7.41 12.83
N GLY A 122 8.93 6.59 12.12
CA GLY A 122 10.26 6.18 12.59
C GLY A 122 10.17 5.29 13.83
N ASP A 123 11.25 5.21 14.59
CA ASP A 123 11.25 4.48 15.84
C ASP A 123 10.47 5.26 16.91
N THR A 124 9.46 4.62 17.49
CA THR A 124 8.64 5.19 18.56
C THR A 124 8.39 4.16 19.67
N THR A 125 8.31 4.66 20.90
CA THR A 125 7.92 3.84 22.06
C THR A 125 6.43 3.86 22.35
N VAL A 126 5.67 4.72 21.65
CA VAL A 126 4.21 4.80 21.77
C VAL A 126 3.58 3.79 20.81
N LEU A 127 3.11 2.69 21.36
CA LEU A 127 2.57 1.55 20.61
C LEU A 127 1.25 1.07 21.27
N PRO A 128 0.18 0.83 20.49
CA PRO A 128 0.05 1.11 19.06
C PRO A 128 0.20 2.61 18.74
N THR A 129 0.81 2.95 17.58
CA THR A 129 1.15 4.32 17.20
C THR A 129 -0.05 5.09 16.67
N PRO A 130 -0.50 6.18 17.32
CA PRO A 130 -1.61 7.02 16.85
C PRO A 130 -1.17 8.03 15.78
N GLU A 131 -2.15 8.64 15.08
CA GLU A 131 -1.91 9.58 13.98
C GLU A 131 -1.21 10.88 14.39
N ASP A 132 -1.37 11.33 15.63
CA ASP A 132 -0.75 12.55 16.19
C ASP A 132 0.71 12.37 16.62
N GLN A 133 1.19 11.10 16.71
CA GLN A 133 2.60 10.82 16.99
C GLN A 133 3.52 11.64 16.09
N PRO A 134 4.60 12.25 16.60
CA PRO A 134 5.60 12.97 15.80
C PRO A 134 6.14 12.12 14.63
N LYS A 135 6.21 12.71 13.44
CA LYS A 135 6.68 12.04 12.23
C LYS A 135 8.19 12.23 12.13
N ARG A 136 8.93 11.11 12.16
CA ARG A 136 10.40 11.08 12.11
C ARG A 136 10.87 10.02 11.12
N PRO A 137 10.52 10.16 9.81
CA PRO A 137 10.88 9.17 8.81
C PRO A 137 12.41 8.98 8.74
N ALA A 138 12.84 7.72 8.71
CA ALA A 138 14.25 7.34 8.66
C ALA A 138 14.74 6.99 7.25
N SER A 139 13.91 7.19 6.21
CA SER A 139 14.24 6.88 4.83
C SER A 139 13.71 7.93 3.87
N PRO A 140 14.35 8.12 2.69
CA PRO A 140 13.83 9.00 1.63
C PRO A 140 12.38 8.65 1.24
N TYR A 141 12.04 7.38 1.15
CA TYR A 141 10.66 6.90 0.93
C TYR A 141 9.68 7.44 1.99
N GLY A 142 10.01 7.31 3.27
CA GLY A 142 9.16 7.83 4.35
C GLY A 142 9.03 9.35 4.29
N ILE A 143 10.11 10.06 3.95
CA ILE A 143 10.12 11.52 3.75
C ILE A 143 9.20 11.90 2.57
N SER A 144 9.35 11.26 1.41
CA SER A 144 8.55 11.59 0.22
C SER A 144 7.06 11.32 0.44
N LYS A 145 6.71 10.25 1.16
CA LYS A 145 5.32 9.97 1.54
C LYS A 145 4.75 11.03 2.47
N LEU A 146 5.51 11.48 3.46
CA LEU A 146 5.09 12.56 4.36
C LEU A 146 4.95 13.91 3.65
N VAL A 147 5.86 14.25 2.74
CA VAL A 147 5.76 15.46 1.91
C VAL A 147 4.46 15.48 1.09
N ALA A 148 4.08 14.36 0.50
CA ALA A 148 2.82 14.25 -0.24
C ALA A 148 1.58 14.48 0.66
N GLU A 149 1.57 14.01 1.91
CA GLU A 149 0.50 14.33 2.86
C GLU A 149 0.39 15.86 3.11
N HIS A 150 1.52 16.55 3.24
CA HIS A 150 1.53 18.00 3.40
C HIS A 150 1.01 18.72 2.16
N TYR A 151 1.31 18.23 0.95
CA TYR A 151 0.75 18.76 -0.28
C TYR A 151 -0.77 18.55 -0.36
N LEU A 152 -1.28 17.37 0.01
CA LEU A 152 -2.72 17.14 0.08
C LEU A 152 -3.42 18.17 0.98
N ALA A 153 -2.92 18.35 2.20
CA ALA A 153 -3.48 19.33 3.15
C ALA A 153 -3.38 20.78 2.62
N CYS A 154 -2.32 21.11 1.87
CA CYS A 154 -2.18 22.40 1.24
C CYS A 154 -3.19 22.60 0.09
N TRP A 155 -3.40 21.58 -0.75
CA TRP A 155 -4.37 21.60 -1.86
C TRP A 155 -5.81 21.74 -1.40
N GLU A 156 -6.16 21.06 -0.32
CA GLU A 156 -7.48 21.22 0.31
C GLU A 156 -7.74 22.67 0.71
N ARG A 157 -6.78 23.31 1.40
CA ARG A 157 -6.93 24.71 1.85
C ARG A 157 -6.94 25.73 0.71
N LEU A 158 -6.09 25.53 -0.29
CA LEU A 158 -5.91 26.52 -1.38
C LEU A 158 -6.89 26.33 -2.54
N TYR A 159 -7.28 25.10 -2.82
CA TYR A 159 -7.98 24.77 -4.06
C TYR A 159 -9.25 23.92 -3.85
N SER A 160 -9.62 23.65 -2.60
CA SER A 160 -10.79 22.84 -2.24
C SER A 160 -10.75 21.41 -2.84
N VAL A 161 -9.56 20.87 -3.05
CA VAL A 161 -9.37 19.47 -3.42
C VAL A 161 -9.26 18.66 -2.13
N GLY A 162 -10.36 18.04 -1.70
CA GLY A 162 -10.39 17.26 -0.45
C GLY A 162 -9.42 16.08 -0.47
N GLY A 163 -8.60 15.94 0.58
CA GLY A 163 -7.55 14.95 0.66
C GLY A 163 -7.58 14.10 1.92
N ILE A 164 -7.52 12.77 1.78
CA ILE A 164 -7.30 11.84 2.87
C ILE A 164 -6.07 10.97 2.60
N ALA A 165 -5.19 10.85 3.58
CA ALA A 165 -4.00 10.02 3.49
C ALA A 165 -4.19 8.75 4.35
N LEU A 166 -4.23 7.59 3.72
CA LEU A 166 -4.33 6.31 4.41
C LEU A 166 -2.92 5.78 4.69
N ARG A 167 -2.53 5.79 5.97
CA ARG A 167 -1.24 5.28 6.43
C ARG A 167 -1.33 3.78 6.67
N TYR A 168 -0.97 2.99 5.67
CA TYR A 168 -1.06 1.54 5.75
C TYR A 168 0.01 0.97 6.68
N ALA A 169 -0.38 -0.05 7.46
CA ALA A 169 0.53 -1.00 8.09
C ALA A 169 1.15 -1.94 7.03
N ASN A 170 1.70 -3.07 7.41
CA ASN A 170 2.30 -4.02 6.47
C ASN A 170 1.21 -4.80 5.71
N VAL A 171 0.90 -4.33 4.50
CA VAL A 171 -0.11 -4.95 3.65
C VAL A 171 0.40 -6.27 3.08
N PHE A 172 -0.43 -7.31 3.11
CA PHE A 172 -0.10 -8.62 2.52
C PHE A 172 -1.33 -9.24 1.83
N GLY A 173 -1.09 -10.16 0.89
CA GLY A 173 -2.19 -10.86 0.20
C GLY A 173 -1.82 -11.36 -1.19
N PRO A 174 -2.81 -11.89 -1.94
CA PRO A 174 -2.69 -12.27 -3.34
C PRO A 174 -2.14 -11.16 -4.22
N ARG A 175 -1.46 -11.48 -5.32
CA ARG A 175 -0.84 -10.56 -6.29
C ARG A 175 0.37 -9.78 -5.74
N GLN A 176 0.77 -9.97 -4.47
CA GLN A 176 2.02 -9.38 -3.97
C GLN A 176 3.21 -10.08 -4.65
N ASN A 177 4.14 -9.31 -5.19
CA ASN A 177 5.32 -9.87 -5.85
C ASN A 177 6.25 -10.52 -4.80
N PRO A 178 6.59 -11.82 -4.91
CA PRO A 178 7.51 -12.48 -3.98
C PRO A 178 8.99 -12.19 -4.25
N MET A 179 9.31 -11.50 -5.36
CA MET A 179 10.67 -11.17 -5.76
C MET A 179 11.02 -9.73 -5.38
N GLY A 180 12.29 -9.47 -5.06
CA GLY A 180 12.75 -8.13 -4.69
C GLY A 180 12.51 -7.77 -3.23
N GLU A 181 12.25 -6.50 -2.93
CA GLU A 181 11.91 -5.99 -1.58
C GLU A 181 10.42 -6.26 -1.23
N ALA A 182 9.91 -7.40 -1.64
CA ALA A 182 8.56 -7.80 -1.33
C ALA A 182 8.33 -7.93 0.18
N GLY A 183 7.09 -7.83 0.60
CA GLY A 183 6.72 -8.10 1.97
C GLY A 183 7.06 -9.55 2.37
N VAL A 184 7.52 -9.71 3.59
CA VAL A 184 7.97 -11.00 4.15
C VAL A 184 6.97 -12.14 3.94
N VAL A 185 5.65 -11.85 3.95
CA VAL A 185 4.60 -12.85 3.72
C VAL A 185 4.70 -13.45 2.31
N ALA A 186 4.87 -12.63 1.28
CA ALA A 186 5.00 -13.12 -0.10
C ALA A 186 6.29 -13.91 -0.30
N ILE A 187 7.43 -13.39 0.21
CA ILE A 187 8.74 -14.06 0.13
C ILE A 187 8.68 -15.44 0.80
N PHE A 188 8.19 -15.49 2.04
CA PHE A 188 8.15 -16.75 2.79
C PHE A 188 7.15 -17.72 2.19
N SER A 189 5.98 -17.27 1.74
CA SER A 189 5.01 -18.11 1.05
C SER A 189 5.61 -18.78 -0.19
N HIS A 190 6.31 -17.99 -1.02
CA HIS A 190 6.98 -18.51 -2.21
C HIS A 190 8.05 -19.55 -1.84
N ARG A 191 8.95 -19.22 -0.92
CA ARG A 191 10.03 -20.11 -0.51
C ARG A 191 9.55 -21.41 0.12
N ILE A 192 8.52 -21.36 0.98
CA ILE A 192 7.90 -22.55 1.58
C ILE A 192 7.37 -23.49 0.48
N LEU A 193 6.64 -22.93 -0.49
CA LEU A 193 6.05 -23.71 -1.57
C LEU A 193 7.10 -24.36 -2.47
N HIS A 194 8.20 -23.66 -2.76
CA HIS A 194 9.30 -24.17 -3.57
C HIS A 194 10.35 -24.96 -2.79
N ARG A 195 10.13 -25.15 -1.46
CA ARG A 195 11.11 -25.82 -0.57
C ARG A 195 12.50 -25.15 -0.58
N GLU A 196 12.51 -23.85 -0.72
CA GLU A 196 13.72 -23.04 -0.66
C GLU A 196 14.03 -22.62 0.78
N PRO A 197 15.32 -22.52 1.16
CA PRO A 197 15.69 -22.10 2.51
C PRO A 197 15.27 -20.66 2.79
N ILE A 198 14.75 -20.40 3.99
CA ILE A 198 14.36 -19.09 4.48
C ILE A 198 15.46 -18.50 5.35
N THR A 199 15.84 -17.24 5.08
CA THR A 199 16.73 -16.49 5.98
C THR A 199 15.91 -15.48 6.76
N ILE A 200 15.92 -15.61 8.09
CA ILE A 200 15.37 -14.65 9.04
C ILE A 200 16.50 -13.71 9.46
N ASN A 201 16.31 -12.40 9.27
CA ASN A 201 17.30 -11.42 9.68
C ASN A 201 17.25 -11.21 11.20
N GLY A 202 18.40 -11.23 11.87
CA GLY A 202 18.48 -11.13 13.32
C GLY A 202 17.86 -12.33 14.05
N ASP A 203 17.28 -12.05 15.22
CA ASP A 203 16.63 -13.06 16.07
C ASP A 203 15.19 -13.40 15.63
N GLY A 204 14.62 -12.64 14.70
CA GLY A 204 13.25 -12.84 14.21
C GLY A 204 12.16 -12.32 15.16
N GLU A 205 12.53 -11.61 16.24
CA GLU A 205 11.58 -11.03 17.20
C GLU A 205 11.11 -9.61 16.81
N GLN A 206 11.63 -9.05 15.72
CA GLN A 206 11.07 -7.81 15.17
C GLN A 206 9.61 -8.01 14.76
N THR A 207 8.75 -7.07 15.19
CA THR A 207 7.31 -7.19 15.00
C THR A 207 6.76 -6.22 13.95
N ARG A 208 5.69 -6.64 13.27
CA ARG A 208 4.93 -5.81 12.35
C ARG A 208 3.43 -6.03 12.57
N ASP A 209 2.66 -5.02 12.20
CA ASP A 209 1.21 -5.07 12.06
C ASP A 209 0.88 -5.49 10.63
N TYR A 210 0.30 -6.67 10.45
CA TYR A 210 -0.03 -7.23 9.13
C TYR A 210 -1.51 -7.06 8.83
N VAL A 211 -1.83 -6.29 7.80
CA VAL A 211 -3.19 -6.04 7.33
C VAL A 211 -3.45 -6.69 5.97
N TYR A 212 -4.58 -7.37 5.83
CA TYR A 212 -4.91 -8.07 4.59
C TYR A 212 -5.34 -7.08 3.49
N VAL A 213 -4.93 -7.34 2.26
CA VAL A 213 -5.08 -6.40 1.14
C VAL A 213 -6.54 -6.07 0.81
N GLU A 214 -7.48 -7.00 0.98
CA GLU A 214 -8.91 -6.73 0.74
C GLU A 214 -9.48 -5.76 1.79
N ASP A 215 -9.01 -5.82 3.04
CA ASP A 215 -9.38 -4.85 4.08
C ASP A 215 -8.83 -3.45 3.74
N VAL A 216 -7.63 -3.38 3.16
CA VAL A 216 -7.06 -2.11 2.67
C VAL A 216 -7.86 -1.58 1.48
N ALA A 217 -8.29 -2.43 0.55
CA ALA A 217 -9.15 -2.03 -0.55
C ALA A 217 -10.50 -1.49 -0.06
N GLU A 218 -11.09 -2.11 0.98
CA GLU A 218 -12.28 -1.61 1.65
C GLU A 218 -12.04 -0.25 2.30
N ALA A 219 -10.89 -0.04 2.95
CA ALA A 219 -10.54 1.26 3.54
C ALA A 219 -10.47 2.38 2.49
N ASN A 220 -9.93 2.09 1.29
CA ASN A 220 -9.89 3.03 0.18
C ASN A 220 -11.29 3.41 -0.32
N LEU A 221 -12.20 2.42 -0.47
CA LEU A 221 -13.58 2.69 -0.86
C LEU A 221 -14.28 3.57 0.19
N ARG A 222 -14.17 3.24 1.47
CA ARG A 222 -14.77 4.05 2.55
C ARG A 222 -14.21 5.45 2.61
N ALA A 223 -12.90 5.60 2.42
CA ALA A 223 -12.25 6.91 2.35
C ALA A 223 -12.73 7.73 1.14
N LEU A 224 -13.02 7.08 0.02
CA LEU A 224 -13.60 7.71 -1.16
C LEU A 224 -15.03 8.21 -0.88
N GLU A 225 -15.86 7.41 -0.22
CA GLU A 225 -17.26 7.70 0.08
C GLU A 225 -17.45 8.75 1.20
N ARG A 226 -16.45 8.95 2.05
CA ARG A 226 -16.45 9.91 3.16
C ARG A 226 -15.74 11.21 2.78
N ALA A 227 -16.35 11.98 1.89
CA ALA A 227 -15.81 13.27 1.43
C ALA A 227 -15.67 14.32 2.55
N ASP A 228 -16.39 14.14 3.65
CA ASP A 228 -16.36 14.97 4.87
C ASP A 228 -15.12 14.71 5.76
N VAL A 229 -14.35 13.65 5.48
CA VAL A 229 -13.16 13.30 6.28
C VAL A 229 -11.89 13.65 5.51
N SER A 230 -10.99 14.40 6.14
CA SER A 230 -9.67 14.75 5.57
C SER A 230 -8.53 14.45 6.55
N GLY A 231 -7.30 14.59 6.06
CA GLY A 231 -6.09 14.34 6.84
C GLY A 231 -5.65 12.87 6.91
N PRO A 232 -4.69 12.54 7.78
CA PRO A 232 -4.13 11.21 7.87
C PRO A 232 -5.01 10.27 8.71
N VAL A 233 -5.11 9.00 8.26
CA VAL A 233 -5.81 7.93 8.99
C VAL A 233 -4.98 6.64 8.90
N ASN A 234 -4.70 6.03 10.04
CA ASN A 234 -4.00 4.76 10.13
C ASN A 234 -4.90 3.59 9.72
N ILE A 235 -4.37 2.70 8.90
CA ILE A 235 -5.03 1.47 8.43
C ILE A 235 -4.15 0.27 8.80
N GLY A 236 -4.51 -0.38 9.87
CA GLY A 236 -3.81 -1.51 10.47
C GLY A 236 -4.75 -2.35 11.33
N THR A 237 -4.19 -3.39 11.94
CA THR A 237 -4.96 -4.29 12.82
C THR A 237 -4.79 -3.96 14.29
N GLY A 238 -3.76 -3.21 14.66
CA GLY A 238 -3.37 -2.95 16.04
C GLY A 238 -2.70 -4.16 16.73
N VAL A 239 -2.34 -5.19 15.97
CA VAL A 239 -1.77 -6.44 16.50
C VAL A 239 -0.36 -6.65 15.97
N GLU A 240 0.59 -6.78 16.89
CA GLU A 240 1.97 -7.10 16.56
C GLU A 240 2.14 -8.61 16.33
N THR A 241 2.89 -8.94 15.28
CA THR A 241 3.29 -10.33 15.01
C THR A 241 4.78 -10.36 14.69
N SER A 242 5.58 -11.17 15.41
CA SER A 242 7.01 -11.33 15.12
C SER A 242 7.23 -12.15 13.84
N VAL A 243 8.41 -12.00 13.22
CA VAL A 243 8.77 -12.77 12.03
C VAL A 243 8.78 -14.27 12.33
N ASN A 244 9.23 -14.66 13.52
CA ASN A 244 9.20 -16.06 13.96
C ASN A 244 7.76 -16.59 14.07
N ALA A 245 6.85 -15.83 14.67
CA ALA A 245 5.45 -16.21 14.79
C ALA A 245 4.76 -16.25 13.41
N LEU A 246 5.08 -15.31 12.52
CA LEU A 246 4.58 -15.29 11.16
C LEU A 246 5.01 -16.52 10.37
N LEU A 247 6.28 -16.94 10.47
CA LEU A 247 6.78 -18.12 9.79
C LEU A 247 6.00 -19.37 10.21
N LYS A 248 5.81 -19.58 11.52
CA LYS A 248 5.03 -20.73 12.04
C LYS A 248 3.59 -20.74 11.49
N ARG A 249 2.95 -19.59 11.40
CA ARG A 249 1.60 -19.47 10.83
C ARG A 249 1.58 -19.78 9.33
N LEU A 250 2.62 -19.35 8.58
CA LEU A 250 2.76 -19.67 7.17
C LEU A 250 3.00 -21.15 6.91
N GLU A 251 3.82 -21.80 7.74
CA GLU A 251 4.02 -23.26 7.69
C GLU A 251 2.69 -24.01 7.90
N ALA A 252 1.91 -23.59 8.89
CA ALA A 252 0.59 -24.15 9.14
C ALA A 252 -0.37 -23.92 7.97
N ALA A 253 -0.37 -22.72 7.36
CA ALA A 253 -1.19 -22.39 6.20
C ALA A 253 -0.78 -23.18 4.94
N ALA A 254 0.52 -23.44 4.77
CA ALA A 254 1.06 -24.18 3.63
C ALA A 254 0.93 -25.71 3.80
N GLY A 255 0.88 -26.18 5.04
CA GLY A 255 0.96 -27.60 5.38
C GLY A 255 2.36 -28.19 5.16
N VAL A 256 3.41 -27.33 5.18
CA VAL A 256 4.80 -27.70 4.91
C VAL A 256 5.71 -26.96 5.89
N ALA A 257 6.62 -27.66 6.54
CA ALA A 257 7.66 -27.06 7.36
C ALA A 257 8.74 -26.40 6.47
N ALA A 258 9.25 -25.26 6.92
CA ALA A 258 10.30 -24.51 6.24
C ALA A 258 11.70 -24.85 6.80
N GLU A 259 12.70 -24.87 5.95
CA GLU A 259 14.08 -24.82 6.38
C GLU A 259 14.46 -23.36 6.64
N ALA A 260 14.46 -22.93 7.90
CA ALA A 260 14.73 -21.56 8.29
C ALA A 260 16.09 -21.43 9.00
N ARG A 261 16.84 -20.37 8.67
CA ARG A 261 18.12 -20.03 9.29
C ARG A 261 18.11 -18.55 9.69
N HIS A 262 18.76 -18.24 10.82
CA HIS A 262 18.96 -16.85 11.23
C HIS A 262 20.22 -16.30 10.57
N GLY A 263 20.10 -15.10 9.99
CA GLY A 263 21.20 -14.32 9.44
C GLY A 263 21.49 -13.08 10.28
N PRO A 264 22.45 -12.23 9.88
CA PRO A 264 22.73 -10.97 10.58
C PRO A 264 21.51 -10.04 10.57
N ALA A 265 21.34 -9.26 11.64
CA ALA A 265 20.33 -8.22 11.71
C ALA A 265 20.60 -7.15 10.63
N LYS A 266 19.55 -6.59 10.04
CA LYS A 266 19.69 -5.48 9.08
C LYS A 266 19.88 -4.16 9.83
N PRO A 267 20.96 -3.41 9.58
CA PRO A 267 21.13 -2.08 10.17
C PRO A 267 19.96 -1.15 9.83
N GLY A 268 19.45 -0.42 10.84
CA GLY A 268 18.36 0.54 10.64
C GLY A 268 16.97 -0.07 10.46
N GLU A 269 16.82 -1.39 10.60
CA GLU A 269 15.50 -2.01 10.59
C GLU A 269 14.74 -1.65 11.88
N GLN A 270 13.52 -1.10 11.73
CA GLN A 270 12.64 -0.81 12.85
C GLN A 270 12.31 -2.09 13.61
N HIS A 271 12.50 -2.09 14.95
CA HIS A 271 12.26 -3.29 15.75
C HIS A 271 10.76 -3.59 15.93
N ARG A 272 9.95 -2.56 16.24
CA ARG A 272 8.51 -2.70 16.45
C ARG A 272 7.72 -1.71 15.60
N SER A 273 6.63 -2.19 14.97
CA SER A 273 5.74 -1.35 14.20
C SER A 273 4.30 -1.87 14.28
N VAL A 274 3.43 -1.09 14.91
CA VAL A 274 2.01 -1.37 15.06
C VAL A 274 1.23 -0.07 15.11
N LEU A 275 0.08 0.00 14.42
CA LEU A 275 -0.72 1.23 14.29
C LEU A 275 -1.97 1.19 15.16
N ASP A 276 -2.30 2.30 15.78
CA ASP A 276 -3.64 2.52 16.33
C ASP A 276 -4.59 2.90 15.18
N ALA A 277 -5.52 2.01 14.87
CA ALA A 277 -6.54 2.21 13.82
C ALA A 277 -7.90 2.67 14.39
N SER A 278 -7.95 3.14 15.62
CA SER A 278 -9.21 3.60 16.27
C SER A 278 -9.86 4.77 15.54
N ALA A 279 -9.06 5.67 14.95
CA ALA A 279 -9.57 6.75 14.11
C ALA A 279 -10.26 6.23 12.85
N ALA A 280 -9.72 5.20 12.17
CA ALA A 280 -10.37 4.60 11.01
C ALA A 280 -11.77 4.07 11.33
N LYS A 281 -11.93 3.42 12.48
CA LYS A 281 -13.25 2.98 12.97
C LYS A 281 -14.19 4.16 13.20
N ARG A 282 -13.70 5.21 13.83
CA ARG A 282 -14.53 6.39 14.21
C ARG A 282 -14.94 7.20 12.98
N VAL A 283 -14.00 7.51 12.06
CA VAL A 283 -14.26 8.46 10.97
C VAL A 283 -14.67 7.80 9.65
N LEU A 284 -14.22 6.55 9.39
CA LEU A 284 -14.56 5.80 8.18
C LEU A 284 -15.55 4.65 8.44
N GLY A 285 -15.84 4.31 9.70
CA GLY A 285 -16.57 3.09 10.05
C GLY A 285 -15.81 1.82 9.64
N TRP A 286 -14.49 1.91 9.46
CA TRP A 286 -13.66 0.80 9.00
C TRP A 286 -13.01 0.06 10.15
N THR A 287 -13.01 -1.26 10.04
CA THR A 287 -12.23 -2.19 10.88
C THR A 287 -11.73 -3.34 10.01
N PRO A 288 -10.57 -3.94 10.30
CA PRO A 288 -10.13 -5.14 9.59
C PRO A 288 -11.09 -6.30 9.88
N HIS A 289 -11.45 -7.03 8.84
CA HIS A 289 -12.38 -8.18 8.94
C HIS A 289 -11.67 -9.52 8.75
N VAL A 290 -10.56 -9.54 8.02
CA VAL A 290 -9.82 -10.77 7.73
C VAL A 290 -8.75 -10.98 8.80
N THR A 291 -8.84 -12.10 9.52
CA THR A 291 -7.79 -12.47 10.49
C THR A 291 -6.47 -12.77 9.78
N LEU A 292 -5.35 -12.64 10.49
CA LEU A 292 -4.03 -12.96 9.94
C LEU A 292 -4.00 -14.38 9.36
N ASP A 293 -4.47 -15.36 10.10
CA ASP A 293 -4.44 -16.78 9.68
C ASP A 293 -5.28 -17.02 8.42
N GLU A 294 -6.45 -16.37 8.31
CA GLU A 294 -7.28 -16.47 7.10
C GLU A 294 -6.61 -15.80 5.90
N GLY A 295 -6.05 -14.60 6.08
CA GLY A 295 -5.31 -13.90 5.04
C GLY A 295 -4.11 -14.70 4.55
N LEU A 296 -3.35 -15.31 5.47
CA LEU A 296 -2.21 -16.18 5.12
C LEU A 296 -2.66 -17.40 4.31
N ARG A 297 -3.74 -18.08 4.72
CA ARG A 297 -4.29 -19.22 3.96
C ARG A 297 -4.69 -18.82 2.54
N ARG A 298 -5.37 -17.69 2.36
CA ARG A 298 -5.76 -17.17 1.04
C ARG A 298 -4.54 -16.81 0.19
N THR A 299 -3.51 -16.21 0.80
CA THR A 299 -2.27 -15.83 0.12
C THR A 299 -1.49 -17.05 -0.36
N VAL A 300 -1.30 -18.05 0.51
CA VAL A 300 -0.63 -19.30 0.14
C VAL A 300 -1.42 -20.05 -0.95
N ALA A 301 -2.76 -20.09 -0.85
CA ALA A 301 -3.61 -20.72 -1.86
C ALA A 301 -3.49 -20.02 -3.24
N TYR A 302 -3.31 -18.70 -3.26
CA TYR A 302 -3.07 -17.95 -4.51
C TYR A 302 -1.74 -18.37 -5.15
N PHE A 303 -0.64 -18.41 -4.39
CA PHE A 303 0.66 -18.82 -4.92
C PHE A 303 0.64 -20.26 -5.41
N LYS A 304 0.01 -21.19 -4.68
CA LYS A 304 -0.16 -22.59 -5.14
C LYS A 304 -0.89 -22.72 -6.49
N LYS A 305 -1.84 -21.83 -6.79
CA LYS A 305 -2.57 -21.84 -8.07
C LYS A 305 -1.74 -21.27 -9.22
N GLY A 306 -0.88 -20.29 -8.95
CA GLY A 306 0.03 -19.71 -9.95
C GLY A 306 1.02 -20.73 -10.49
N GLU A 307 1.55 -21.60 -9.62
CA GLU A 307 2.47 -22.69 -10.00
C GLU A 307 1.86 -23.73 -10.95
N LYS A 308 0.55 -23.95 -10.91
CA LYS A 308 -0.14 -24.91 -11.79
C LYS A 308 -0.42 -24.36 -13.20
N ARG A 309 -0.11 -23.09 -13.46
CA ARG A 309 -0.35 -22.39 -14.73
C ARG A 309 0.94 -22.04 -15.48
N SER A 310 2.09 -22.18 -14.85
CA SER A 310 3.42 -22.05 -15.44
C SER A 310 3.99 -23.43 -15.80
#